data_f4475950ebe8fd87b3da32dbf43d0071
#
_entry.id   f4475950ebe8fd87b3da32dbf43d0071
#
_cell.length_a   1.000
_cell.length_b   1.000
_cell.length_c   1.000
_cell.angle_alpha   90.00
_cell.angle_beta   90.00
_cell.angle_gamma   90.00
#
_symmetry.space_group_name_H-M   'P 1'
#
loop_
_entity.id
_entity.type
_entity.pdbx_description
1 polymer ?
#
loop_
_entity_poly.entity_id
_entity_poly.type
_entity_poly.pdbx_seq_one_letter_code
_entity_poly.pdbx_strand_id
1 'polypeptide(L)'
;MAKKPSEGSQARRAKSPFEKLRTTGSSAYRLFVLAAFYARAKKPLFDAEVTALFAQALPEVCQSYEYELIAYRVMPNQVHLILGIKPTDAVADVISNIKRSTAHRLFEGIPRLEKEIGKRNFWAEGYFAESLGHTQIEPMLKMWQHRSKGEQPVLMQIVYDLAQPLHPQQIECVMDELLPAERVVICMLYGLQGEQVHTLEQVAEKLGLKPDEVHQIAQDSIQKIRKLLRERRMERAAGRSA
;
A
#
# COMPACT_ATOMS: atom_id res chain seq x y z
N MET A 1 -34.20 5.36 -51.56
CA MET A 1 -33.96 6.20 -50.38
C MET A 1 -33.75 5.27 -49.18
N ALA A 2 -32.51 5.01 -48.84
CA ALA A 2 -32.17 4.15 -47.71
C ALA A 2 -31.99 5.00 -46.44
N LYS A 3 -32.78 4.72 -45.40
CA LYS A 3 -32.67 5.36 -44.07
C LYS A 3 -31.33 4.93 -43.41
N LYS A 4 -30.50 5.91 -43.03
CA LYS A 4 -29.34 5.73 -42.14
C LYS A 4 -29.82 5.18 -40.81
N PRO A 5 -29.10 4.21 -40.18
CA PRO A 5 -29.38 3.81 -38.81
C PRO A 5 -28.95 4.94 -37.84
N SER A 6 -29.83 5.24 -36.92
CA SER A 6 -29.63 6.18 -35.84
C SER A 6 -28.46 5.76 -34.94
N GLU A 7 -27.54 6.70 -34.72
CA GLU A 7 -26.44 6.58 -33.76
C GLU A 7 -26.97 6.22 -32.37
N GLY A 8 -26.49 5.08 -31.90
CA GLY A 8 -26.82 4.58 -30.56
C GLY A 8 -26.40 5.58 -29.48
N SER A 9 -27.34 5.92 -28.64
CA SER A 9 -27.16 6.62 -27.36
C SER A 9 -26.03 5.96 -26.58
N GLN A 10 -24.84 6.60 -26.58
CA GLN A 10 -23.80 6.27 -25.61
C GLN A 10 -24.36 6.60 -24.24
N ALA A 11 -24.71 5.57 -23.49
CA ALA A 11 -25.07 5.70 -22.07
C ALA A 11 -23.93 6.48 -21.40
N ARG A 12 -24.23 7.68 -20.91
CA ARG A 12 -23.29 8.49 -20.12
C ARG A 12 -22.87 7.66 -18.90
N ARG A 13 -21.68 7.12 -19.00
CA ARG A 13 -21.04 6.40 -17.88
C ARG A 13 -21.04 7.35 -16.69
N ALA A 14 -21.68 6.97 -15.56
CA ALA A 14 -21.67 7.76 -14.36
C ALA A 14 -20.21 8.06 -13.99
N LYS A 15 -19.87 9.34 -13.90
CA LYS A 15 -18.50 9.75 -13.56
C LYS A 15 -18.18 9.27 -12.15
N SER A 16 -17.01 8.65 -11.98
CA SER A 16 -16.52 8.27 -10.68
C SER A 16 -16.40 9.48 -9.76
N PRO A 17 -16.74 9.39 -8.47
CA PRO A 17 -16.57 10.50 -7.53
C PRO A 17 -15.10 10.99 -7.48
N PHE A 18 -14.14 10.14 -7.85
CA PHE A 18 -12.72 10.47 -7.89
C PHE A 18 -12.27 11.25 -9.14
N GLU A 19 -13.15 11.39 -10.13
CA GLU A 19 -12.88 12.22 -11.32
C GLU A 19 -13.03 13.72 -11.03
N LYS A 20 -13.69 14.11 -9.94
CA LYS A 20 -13.93 15.50 -9.58
C LYS A 20 -12.61 16.18 -9.19
N LEU A 21 -12.31 17.29 -9.88
CA LEU A 21 -11.22 18.19 -9.49
C LEU A 21 -11.59 18.93 -8.20
N ARG A 22 -10.62 19.06 -7.32
CA ARG A 22 -10.68 19.97 -6.17
C ARG A 22 -10.06 21.29 -6.57
N THR A 23 -10.51 22.36 -5.95
CA THR A 23 -10.02 23.72 -6.24
C THR A 23 -9.58 24.40 -4.96
N THR A 24 -8.48 25.14 -5.03
CA THR A 24 -8.02 26.04 -3.98
C THR A 24 -7.62 27.34 -4.68
N GLY A 25 -8.42 28.40 -4.49
CA GLY A 25 -8.20 29.67 -5.20
C GLY A 25 -8.19 29.48 -6.72
N SER A 26 -7.05 29.73 -7.36
CA SER A 26 -6.85 29.59 -8.80
C SER A 26 -6.36 28.21 -9.25
N SER A 27 -6.12 27.28 -8.31
CA SER A 27 -5.54 25.98 -8.62
C SER A 27 -6.59 24.87 -8.59
N ALA A 28 -6.47 23.91 -9.52
CA ALA A 28 -7.27 22.68 -9.55
C ALA A 28 -6.34 21.47 -9.41
N TYR A 29 -6.71 20.50 -8.56
CA TYR A 29 -5.86 19.34 -8.25
C TYR A 29 -6.65 18.08 -7.96
N ARG A 30 -5.98 16.95 -8.05
CA ARG A 30 -6.40 15.64 -7.59
C ARG A 30 -5.16 14.92 -7.08
N LEU A 31 -4.96 14.91 -5.78
CA LEU A 31 -3.82 14.28 -5.14
C LEU A 31 -4.32 13.20 -4.20
N PHE A 32 -4.04 11.96 -4.55
CA PHE A 32 -4.37 10.81 -3.75
C PHE A 32 -3.11 10.06 -3.38
N VAL A 33 -3.05 9.61 -2.14
CA VAL A 33 -1.92 8.88 -1.59
C VAL A 33 -2.42 7.58 -0.97
N LEU A 34 -1.81 6.47 -1.37
CA LEU A 34 -1.85 5.23 -0.64
C LEU A 34 -0.77 5.27 0.42
N ALA A 35 -1.13 5.10 1.67
CA ALA A 35 -0.20 5.02 2.78
C ALA A 35 -0.36 3.70 3.53
N ALA A 36 0.75 3.14 4.02
CA ALA A 36 0.73 1.97 4.89
C ALA A 36 1.79 2.09 5.99
N PHE A 37 1.44 1.67 7.19
CA PHE A 37 2.36 1.66 8.32
C PHE A 37 1.99 0.58 9.34
N TYR A 38 2.99 0.09 10.07
CA TYR A 38 2.86 -0.99 11.03
C TYR A 38 2.59 -0.51 12.45
N ALA A 39 1.91 -1.36 13.20
CA ALA A 39 1.95 -1.32 14.65
C ALA A 39 3.38 -1.60 15.15
N ARG A 40 3.69 -1.13 16.37
CA ARG A 40 5.02 -1.23 16.98
C ARG A 40 5.54 -2.66 16.99
N ALA A 41 6.80 -2.81 16.64
CA ALA A 41 7.50 -4.08 16.53
C ALA A 41 6.78 -5.09 15.61
N LYS A 42 5.90 -4.62 14.71
CA LYS A 42 5.06 -5.44 13.84
C LYS A 42 4.19 -6.45 14.62
N LYS A 43 3.89 -6.17 15.89
CA LYS A 43 3.03 -7.02 16.71
C LYS A 43 1.58 -6.95 16.23
N PRO A 44 0.80 -8.02 16.37
CA PRO A 44 -0.62 -8.05 16.02
C PRO A 44 -1.47 -7.34 17.10
N LEU A 45 -1.33 -6.01 17.20
CA LEU A 45 -1.99 -5.19 18.22
C LEU A 45 -3.45 -4.87 17.88
N PHE A 46 -3.88 -5.09 16.65
CA PHE A 46 -5.25 -4.84 16.21
C PHE A 46 -6.16 -6.04 16.48
N ASP A 47 -6.55 -6.22 17.74
CA ASP A 47 -7.68 -7.08 18.10
C ASP A 47 -9.03 -6.39 17.81
N ALA A 48 -10.12 -6.99 18.22
CA ALA A 48 -11.46 -6.46 17.96
C ALA A 48 -11.68 -5.09 18.63
N GLU A 49 -11.21 -4.90 19.86
CA GLU A 49 -11.36 -3.65 20.64
C GLU A 49 -10.54 -2.51 20.04
N VAL A 50 -9.26 -2.77 19.77
CA VAL A 50 -8.35 -1.78 19.14
C VAL A 50 -8.83 -1.41 17.75
N THR A 51 -9.30 -2.40 16.97
CA THR A 51 -9.83 -2.18 15.62
C THR A 51 -11.07 -1.31 15.67
N ALA A 52 -12.00 -1.55 16.59
CA ALA A 52 -13.23 -0.77 16.73
C ALA A 52 -12.95 0.69 17.10
N LEU A 53 -12.08 0.91 18.11
CA LEU A 53 -11.69 2.26 18.51
C LEU A 53 -10.91 3.00 17.42
N PHE A 54 -10.00 2.31 16.71
CA PHE A 54 -9.28 2.89 15.59
C PHE A 54 -10.22 3.29 14.44
N ALA A 55 -11.19 2.44 14.12
CA ALA A 55 -12.20 2.72 13.09
C ALA A 55 -13.06 3.94 13.41
N GLN A 56 -13.30 4.21 14.69
CA GLN A 56 -13.97 5.43 15.15
C GLN A 56 -13.04 6.64 15.10
N ALA A 57 -11.81 6.50 15.62
CA ALA A 57 -10.87 7.60 15.77
C ALA A 57 -10.31 8.12 14.44
N LEU A 58 -10.04 7.22 13.47
CA LEU A 58 -9.38 7.58 12.21
C LEU A 58 -10.16 8.62 11.38
N PRO A 59 -11.47 8.46 11.13
CA PRO A 59 -12.23 9.48 10.40
C PRO A 59 -12.25 10.83 11.10
N GLU A 60 -12.39 10.86 12.42
CA GLU A 60 -12.37 12.09 13.22
C GLU A 60 -11.02 12.80 13.15
N VAL A 61 -9.91 12.04 13.22
CA VAL A 61 -8.56 12.57 13.06
C VAL A 61 -8.38 13.14 11.65
N CYS A 62 -8.78 12.40 10.61
CA CYS A 62 -8.69 12.90 9.24
C CYS A 62 -9.50 14.20 9.05
N GLN A 63 -10.71 14.26 9.61
CA GLN A 63 -11.56 15.44 9.55
C GLN A 63 -10.92 16.65 10.26
N SER A 64 -10.30 16.44 11.43
CA SER A 64 -9.68 17.53 12.20
C SER A 64 -8.49 18.19 11.50
N TYR A 65 -7.81 17.47 10.61
CA TYR A 65 -6.74 17.97 9.76
C TYR A 65 -7.17 18.30 8.33
N GLU A 66 -8.46 18.19 8.03
CA GLU A 66 -9.02 18.38 6.69
C GLU A 66 -8.45 17.42 5.62
N TYR A 67 -7.99 16.24 6.03
CA TYR A 67 -7.61 15.17 5.11
C TYR A 67 -8.86 14.43 4.66
N GLU A 68 -8.94 14.09 3.37
CA GLU A 68 -10.04 13.27 2.88
C GLU A 68 -9.70 11.79 3.03
N LEU A 69 -10.36 11.10 3.94
CA LEU A 69 -10.25 9.66 4.06
C LEU A 69 -11.14 8.99 3.00
N ILE A 70 -10.51 8.43 1.95
CA ILE A 70 -11.23 7.74 0.88
C ILE A 70 -11.60 6.33 1.32
N ALA A 71 -10.61 5.60 1.85
CA ALA A 71 -10.79 4.25 2.35
C ALA A 71 -9.65 3.88 3.31
N TYR A 72 -9.89 2.87 4.11
CA TYR A 72 -8.86 2.27 4.94
C TYR A 72 -9.08 0.77 5.11
N ARG A 73 -8.02 0.07 5.44
CA ARG A 73 -8.03 -1.35 5.78
C ARG A 73 -7.16 -1.57 7.01
N VAL A 74 -7.71 -2.23 8.02
CA VAL A 74 -7.01 -2.63 9.22
C VAL A 74 -6.67 -4.11 9.13
N MET A 75 -5.43 -4.43 9.41
CA MET A 75 -4.91 -5.79 9.52
C MET A 75 -4.32 -5.99 10.91
N PRO A 76 -4.06 -7.22 11.38
CA PRO A 76 -3.65 -7.45 12.76
C PRO A 76 -2.45 -6.63 13.21
N ASN A 77 -1.51 -6.31 12.33
CA ASN A 77 -0.27 -5.60 12.65
C ASN A 77 0.01 -4.35 11.81
N GLN A 78 -0.90 -3.95 10.92
CA GLN A 78 -0.70 -2.81 10.02
C GLN A 78 -2.02 -2.21 9.55
N VAL A 79 -1.95 -0.99 9.04
CA VAL A 79 -3.08 -0.31 8.41
C VAL A 79 -2.68 0.21 7.03
N HIS A 80 -3.65 0.24 6.13
CA HIS A 80 -3.55 0.86 4.82
C HIS A 80 -4.61 1.93 4.70
N LEU A 81 -4.23 3.07 4.14
CA LEU A 81 -5.10 4.24 3.97
C LEU A 81 -5.04 4.71 2.52
N ILE A 82 -6.16 5.12 1.97
CA ILE A 82 -6.20 5.93 0.76
C ILE A 82 -6.70 7.30 1.17
N LEU A 83 -5.86 8.29 0.96
CA LEU A 83 -6.09 9.67 1.40
C LEU A 83 -6.09 10.62 0.21
N GLY A 84 -7.01 11.59 0.22
CA GLY A 84 -6.91 12.77 -0.62
C GLY A 84 -6.29 13.91 0.20
N ILE A 85 -5.25 14.52 -0.32
CA ILE A 85 -4.48 15.58 0.34
C ILE A 85 -4.46 16.87 -0.49
N LYS A 86 -4.10 17.99 0.12
CA LYS A 86 -3.91 19.28 -0.56
C LYS A 86 -2.49 19.35 -1.16
N PRO A 87 -2.26 20.19 -2.18
CA PRO A 87 -0.92 20.42 -2.72
C PRO A 87 0.07 21.00 -1.71
N THR A 88 -0.43 21.63 -0.66
CA THR A 88 0.35 22.22 0.43
C THR A 88 0.74 21.20 1.51
N ASP A 89 0.15 20.02 1.48
CA ASP A 89 0.37 19.00 2.51
C ASP A 89 1.60 18.17 2.16
N ALA A 90 2.56 18.12 3.06
CA ALA A 90 3.65 17.15 2.97
C ALA A 90 3.14 15.77 3.42
N VAL A 91 3.35 14.74 2.61
CA VAL A 91 2.91 13.36 2.92
C VAL A 91 3.45 12.89 4.27
N ALA A 92 4.69 13.25 4.61
CA ALA A 92 5.31 12.92 5.89
C ALA A 92 4.53 13.49 7.08
N ASP A 93 4.10 14.75 6.99
CA ASP A 93 3.35 15.42 8.03
C ASP A 93 1.94 14.84 8.17
N VAL A 94 1.28 14.55 7.04
CA VAL A 94 -0.03 13.89 7.01
C VAL A 94 0.02 12.57 7.78
N ILE A 95 0.98 11.72 7.46
CA ILE A 95 1.12 10.40 8.10
C ILE A 95 1.53 10.54 9.56
N SER A 96 2.44 11.47 9.88
CA SER A 96 2.86 11.74 11.26
C SER A 96 1.69 12.23 12.13
N ASN A 97 0.86 13.12 11.62
CA ASN A 97 -0.33 13.61 12.29
C ASN A 97 -1.34 12.49 12.56
N ILE A 98 -1.62 11.66 11.55
CA ILE A 98 -2.53 10.51 11.69
C ILE A 98 -1.98 9.52 12.74
N LYS A 99 -0.70 9.13 12.63
CA LYS A 99 -0.07 8.20 13.59
C LYS A 99 -0.11 8.75 15.01
N ARG A 100 0.27 10.00 15.22
CA ARG A 100 0.30 10.63 16.53
C ARG A 100 -1.10 10.72 17.15
N SER A 101 -2.07 11.23 16.41
CA SER A 101 -3.42 11.47 16.93
C SER A 101 -4.19 10.17 17.15
N THR A 102 -4.04 9.18 16.28
CA THR A 102 -4.67 7.86 16.49
C THR A 102 -4.02 7.11 17.65
N ALA A 103 -2.70 7.16 17.81
CA ALA A 103 -2.02 6.54 18.95
C ALA A 103 -2.50 7.14 20.28
N HIS A 104 -2.64 8.47 20.34
CA HIS A 104 -3.16 9.16 21.53
C HIS A 104 -4.55 8.65 21.90
N ARG A 105 -5.48 8.64 20.96
CA ARG A 105 -6.84 8.11 21.15
C ARG A 105 -6.87 6.65 21.60
N LEU A 106 -6.00 5.82 21.02
CA LEU A 106 -5.91 4.40 21.38
C LEU A 106 -5.41 4.20 22.80
N PHE A 107 -4.39 4.95 23.24
CA PHE A 107 -3.90 4.86 24.63
C PHE A 107 -4.86 5.46 25.66
N GLU A 108 -5.62 6.47 25.30
CA GLU A 108 -6.67 7.02 26.19
C GLU A 108 -7.84 6.05 26.34
N GLY A 109 -8.29 5.45 25.24
CA GLY A 109 -9.44 4.55 25.26
C GLY A 109 -9.13 3.13 25.74
N ILE A 110 -7.88 2.66 25.59
CA ILE A 110 -7.47 1.28 25.92
C ILE A 110 -6.18 1.31 26.77
N PRO A 111 -6.27 1.54 28.08
CA PRO A 111 -5.09 1.69 28.96
C PRO A 111 -4.18 0.46 29.02
N ARG A 112 -4.69 -0.76 28.71
CA ARG A 112 -3.87 -1.98 28.66
C ARG A 112 -2.76 -1.91 27.60
N LEU A 113 -2.95 -1.15 26.53
CA LEU A 113 -1.96 -1.01 25.46
C LEU A 113 -0.63 -0.43 25.97
N GLU A 114 -0.67 0.45 26.96
CA GLU A 114 0.55 1.02 27.56
C GLU A 114 1.41 -0.05 28.25
N LYS A 115 0.75 -1.01 28.92
CA LYS A 115 1.42 -2.16 29.56
C LYS A 115 1.96 -3.16 28.53
N GLU A 116 1.19 -3.46 27.49
CA GLU A 116 1.55 -4.43 26.45
C GLU A 116 2.72 -3.94 25.57
N ILE A 117 2.76 -2.64 25.29
CA ILE A 117 3.75 -2.02 24.41
C ILE A 117 4.98 -1.54 25.20
N GLY A 118 4.82 -1.23 26.50
CA GLY A 118 5.88 -0.75 27.38
C GLY A 118 6.32 0.70 27.13
N LYS A 119 5.70 1.41 26.21
CA LYS A 119 5.92 2.84 25.89
C LYS A 119 4.69 3.38 25.16
N ARG A 120 4.43 4.71 25.29
CA ARG A 120 3.37 5.39 24.53
C ARG A 120 3.74 5.63 23.07
N ASN A 121 4.08 4.55 22.35
CA ASN A 121 4.36 4.59 20.92
C ASN A 121 3.72 3.39 20.24
N PHE A 122 2.47 3.57 19.81
CA PHE A 122 1.67 2.50 19.17
C PHE A 122 2.21 2.08 17.80
N TRP A 123 2.77 3.03 17.05
CA TRP A 123 3.22 2.81 15.69
C TRP A 123 4.72 2.50 15.60
N ALA A 124 5.09 1.66 14.67
CA ALA A 124 6.49 1.49 14.26
C ALA A 124 7.02 2.75 13.56
N GLU A 125 8.32 2.90 13.52
CA GLU A 125 8.96 3.93 12.71
C GLU A 125 8.75 3.68 11.22
N GLY A 126 8.76 4.76 10.43
CA GLY A 126 8.57 4.71 9.00
C GLY A 126 7.13 4.46 8.56
N TYR A 127 6.96 4.48 7.27
CA TYR A 127 5.72 4.25 6.53
C TYR A 127 6.05 3.97 5.06
N PHE A 128 5.08 3.43 4.34
CA PHE A 128 5.06 3.41 2.88
C PHE A 128 4.08 4.47 2.40
N ALA A 129 4.41 5.16 1.31
CA ALA A 129 3.49 6.03 0.61
C ALA A 129 3.71 5.98 -0.89
N GLU A 130 2.62 5.96 -1.64
CA GLU A 130 2.59 5.95 -3.09
C GLU A 130 1.50 6.90 -3.59
N SER A 131 1.79 7.67 -4.64
CA SER A 131 0.78 8.48 -5.30
C SER A 131 -0.14 7.62 -6.16
N LEU A 132 -1.46 7.86 -6.06
CA LEU A 132 -2.46 7.14 -6.84
C LEU A 132 -3.08 8.06 -7.91
N GLY A 133 -3.15 7.56 -9.14
CA GLY A 133 -4.02 8.15 -10.15
C GLY A 133 -5.49 7.90 -9.82
N HIS A 134 -6.38 8.83 -10.15
CA HIS A 134 -7.82 8.70 -9.88
C HIS A 134 -8.44 7.44 -10.51
N THR A 135 -7.88 6.93 -11.61
CA THR A 135 -8.31 5.71 -12.27
C THR A 135 -7.92 4.43 -11.54
N GLN A 136 -6.95 4.52 -10.62
CA GLN A 136 -6.45 3.36 -9.84
C GLN A 136 -7.25 3.12 -8.57
N ILE A 137 -8.01 4.12 -8.08
CA ILE A 137 -8.71 4.06 -6.79
C ILE A 137 -9.82 3.01 -6.82
N GLU A 138 -10.72 3.05 -7.81
CA GLU A 138 -11.83 2.09 -7.90
C GLU A 138 -11.38 0.63 -8.03
N PRO A 139 -10.42 0.29 -8.90
CA PRO A 139 -9.86 -1.06 -8.94
C PRO A 139 -9.27 -1.50 -7.60
N MET A 140 -8.56 -0.61 -6.92
CA MET A 140 -7.98 -0.91 -5.61
C MET A 140 -9.04 -1.14 -4.54
N LEU A 141 -10.10 -0.33 -4.50
CA LEU A 141 -11.22 -0.51 -3.57
C LEU A 141 -11.93 -1.85 -3.82
N LYS A 142 -12.16 -2.21 -5.08
CA LYS A 142 -12.73 -3.52 -5.44
C LYS A 142 -11.83 -4.66 -4.98
N MET A 143 -10.54 -4.57 -5.22
CA MET A 143 -9.57 -5.56 -4.74
C MET A 143 -9.61 -5.69 -3.20
N TRP A 144 -9.77 -4.59 -2.45
CA TRP A 144 -9.87 -4.65 -0.99
C TRP A 144 -11.18 -5.29 -0.51
N GLN A 145 -12.27 -5.13 -1.25
CA GLN A 145 -13.57 -5.74 -0.93
C GLN A 145 -13.61 -7.24 -1.20
N HIS A 146 -12.97 -7.71 -2.26
CA HIS A 146 -13.01 -9.11 -2.69
C HIS A 146 -12.05 -10.04 -1.95
N ARG A 147 -11.05 -9.51 -1.23
CA ARG A 147 -10.12 -10.33 -0.48
C ARG A 147 -10.67 -10.72 0.88
N SER A 148 -10.74 -12.02 1.11
CA SER A 148 -11.16 -12.61 2.39
C SER A 148 -10.30 -12.11 3.56
N LYS A 149 -10.89 -12.07 4.76
CA LYS A 149 -10.21 -11.70 6.00
C LYS A 149 -9.00 -12.61 6.20
N GLY A 150 -7.79 -12.08 6.08
CA GLY A 150 -6.55 -12.79 6.38
C GLY A 150 -5.47 -12.78 5.30
N GLU A 151 -5.81 -12.60 4.02
CA GLU A 151 -4.83 -12.53 2.95
C GLU A 151 -4.23 -11.12 2.85
N GLN A 152 -2.94 -11.01 3.13
CA GLN A 152 -2.20 -9.76 2.93
C GLN A 152 -1.98 -9.54 1.43
N PRO A 153 -2.12 -8.31 0.91
CA PRO A 153 -1.68 -7.99 -0.43
C PRO A 153 -0.16 -8.20 -0.50
N VAL A 154 0.27 -9.20 -1.26
CA VAL A 154 1.70 -9.53 -1.42
C VAL A 154 2.51 -8.30 -1.82
N LEU A 155 1.97 -7.45 -2.68
CA LEU A 155 2.58 -6.19 -3.13
C LEU A 155 2.95 -5.25 -1.97
N MET A 156 2.03 -5.05 -1.01
CA MET A 156 2.25 -4.15 0.12
C MET A 156 3.24 -4.73 1.13
N GLN A 157 3.27 -6.06 1.27
CA GLN A 157 4.26 -6.74 2.10
C GLN A 157 5.67 -6.48 1.58
N ILE A 158 5.87 -6.55 0.26
CA ILE A 158 7.19 -6.34 -0.35
C ILE A 158 7.66 -4.91 -0.20
N VAL A 159 6.83 -3.96 -0.59
CA VAL A 159 7.19 -2.54 -0.56
C VAL A 159 7.51 -2.10 0.86
N TYR A 160 6.74 -2.58 1.84
CA TYR A 160 6.96 -2.23 3.24
C TYR A 160 8.18 -2.92 3.85
N ASP A 161 8.45 -4.16 3.48
CA ASP A 161 9.64 -4.89 3.96
C ASP A 161 10.92 -4.45 3.25
N LEU A 162 10.80 -3.90 2.07
CA LEU A 162 11.88 -3.19 1.38
C LEU A 162 12.09 -1.77 1.93
N ALA A 163 11.33 -1.31 2.94
CA ALA A 163 11.19 -0.01 3.63
C ALA A 163 12.38 1.00 3.56
N GLN A 164 13.08 1.00 2.48
CA GLN A 164 13.88 2.09 1.92
C GLN A 164 13.53 2.12 0.43
N PRO A 165 13.33 3.30 -0.16
CA PRO A 165 13.08 3.41 -1.59
C PRO A 165 14.26 2.76 -2.33
N LEU A 166 14.04 1.56 -2.80
CA LEU A 166 14.98 0.92 -3.68
C LEU A 166 14.81 1.59 -5.04
N HIS A 167 15.86 2.22 -5.47
CA HIS A 167 15.93 2.71 -6.85
C HIS A 167 15.71 1.52 -7.81
N PRO A 168 14.89 1.65 -8.87
CA PRO A 168 14.66 0.58 -9.85
C PRO A 168 15.92 -0.18 -10.24
N GLN A 169 17.05 0.52 -10.46
CA GLN A 169 18.36 -0.06 -10.74
C GLN A 169 18.92 -0.99 -9.63
N GLN A 170 18.52 -0.78 -8.38
CA GLN A 170 18.96 -1.66 -7.28
C GLN A 170 18.15 -2.96 -7.27
N ILE A 171 16.87 -2.90 -7.65
CA ILE A 171 16.01 -4.07 -7.84
C ILE A 171 16.53 -4.86 -9.04
N GLU A 172 16.81 -4.19 -10.16
CA GLU A 172 17.37 -4.81 -11.37
C GLU A 172 18.68 -5.56 -11.10
N CYS A 173 19.60 -4.96 -10.34
CA CYS A 173 20.84 -5.63 -9.97
C CYS A 173 20.65 -6.91 -9.15
N VAL A 174 19.64 -6.95 -8.29
CA VAL A 174 19.35 -8.13 -7.44
C VAL A 174 18.51 -9.16 -8.20
N MET A 175 17.71 -8.72 -9.17
CA MET A 175 16.92 -9.58 -10.04
C MET A 175 17.78 -10.55 -10.85
N ASP A 176 19.01 -10.18 -11.19
CA ASP A 176 19.95 -11.06 -11.92
C ASP A 176 20.41 -12.28 -11.11
N GLU A 177 20.28 -12.23 -9.79
CA GLU A 177 20.60 -13.33 -8.88
C GLU A 177 19.42 -14.27 -8.60
N LEU A 178 18.24 -13.95 -9.12
CA LEU A 178 17.06 -14.81 -9.05
C LEU A 178 17.10 -15.88 -10.15
N LEU A 179 16.53 -17.05 -9.84
CA LEU A 179 16.29 -18.06 -10.87
C LEU A 179 15.35 -17.51 -11.96
N PRO A 180 15.44 -17.99 -13.21
CA PRO A 180 14.62 -17.48 -14.30
C PRO A 180 13.12 -17.53 -14.00
N ALA A 181 12.63 -18.61 -13.37
CA ALA A 181 11.23 -18.74 -12.98
C ALA A 181 10.83 -17.73 -11.88
N GLU A 182 11.69 -17.53 -10.87
CA GLU A 182 11.49 -16.54 -9.80
C GLU A 182 11.41 -15.13 -10.39
N ARG A 183 12.32 -14.80 -11.32
CA ARG A 183 12.36 -13.51 -12.00
C ARG A 183 11.09 -13.22 -12.78
N VAL A 184 10.64 -14.19 -13.59
CA VAL A 184 9.41 -14.06 -14.39
C VAL A 184 8.20 -13.79 -13.49
N VAL A 185 8.03 -14.58 -12.42
CA VAL A 185 6.93 -14.40 -11.47
C VAL A 185 6.97 -13.01 -10.83
N ILE A 186 8.14 -12.57 -10.37
CA ILE A 186 8.31 -11.25 -9.74
C ILE A 186 8.07 -10.13 -10.75
N CYS A 187 8.60 -10.21 -11.98
CA CYS A 187 8.36 -9.20 -13.01
C CYS A 187 6.88 -9.06 -13.33
N MET A 188 6.15 -10.17 -13.51
CA MET A 188 4.73 -10.14 -13.82
C MET A 188 3.85 -9.65 -12.68
N LEU A 189 4.16 -10.04 -11.42
CA LEU A 189 3.38 -9.61 -10.25
C LEU A 189 3.57 -8.14 -9.93
N TYR A 190 4.75 -7.58 -10.28
CA TYR A 190 5.14 -6.22 -9.87
C TYR A 190 5.29 -5.23 -11.01
N GLY A 191 5.08 -5.68 -12.25
CA GLY A 191 5.23 -4.82 -13.42
C GLY A 191 6.65 -4.29 -13.59
N LEU A 192 7.67 -5.11 -13.32
CA LEU A 192 9.07 -4.74 -13.49
C LEU A 192 9.55 -5.03 -14.91
N GLN A 193 10.60 -4.35 -15.35
CA GLN A 193 11.23 -4.53 -16.68
C GLN A 193 10.27 -4.31 -17.86
N GLY A 194 9.28 -3.43 -17.70
CA GLY A 194 8.31 -3.11 -18.76
C GLY A 194 7.10 -4.05 -18.83
N GLU A 195 7.02 -5.05 -17.96
CA GLU A 195 5.85 -5.91 -17.83
C GLU A 195 4.67 -5.17 -17.20
N GLN A 196 3.46 -5.57 -17.55
CA GLN A 196 2.24 -5.12 -16.88
C GLN A 196 2.05 -5.87 -15.56
N VAL A 197 1.45 -5.21 -14.57
CA VAL A 197 1.09 -5.86 -13.29
C VAL A 197 -0.04 -6.87 -13.52
N HIS A 198 0.20 -8.12 -13.14
CA HIS A 198 -0.74 -9.22 -13.23
C HIS A 198 -1.19 -9.70 -11.85
N THR A 199 -2.39 -10.27 -11.76
CA THR A 199 -2.82 -10.95 -10.53
C THR A 199 -2.15 -12.33 -10.41
N LEU A 200 -2.16 -12.91 -9.20
CA LEU A 200 -1.65 -14.27 -8.98
C LEU A 200 -2.29 -15.29 -9.92
N GLU A 201 -3.61 -15.18 -10.13
CA GLU A 201 -4.37 -16.06 -11.01
C GLU A 201 -3.93 -15.88 -12.48
N GLN A 202 -3.73 -14.65 -12.92
CA GLN A 202 -3.26 -14.36 -14.29
C GLN A 202 -1.85 -14.86 -14.53
N VAL A 203 -0.96 -14.73 -13.52
CA VAL A 203 0.40 -15.29 -13.60
C VAL A 203 0.35 -16.81 -13.63
N ALA A 204 -0.48 -17.42 -12.79
CA ALA A 204 -0.68 -18.86 -12.73
C ALA A 204 -1.18 -19.41 -14.09
N GLU A 205 -2.18 -18.77 -14.68
CA GLU A 205 -2.71 -19.13 -16.00
C GLU A 205 -1.64 -19.01 -17.10
N LYS A 206 -0.90 -17.91 -17.13
CA LYS A 206 0.16 -17.67 -18.14
C LYS A 206 1.33 -18.65 -18.03
N LEU A 207 1.67 -19.09 -16.83
CA LEU A 207 2.79 -20.00 -16.57
C LEU A 207 2.38 -21.47 -16.49
N GLY A 208 1.07 -21.77 -16.54
CA GLY A 208 0.55 -23.13 -16.39
C GLY A 208 0.77 -23.70 -14.98
N LEU A 209 0.81 -22.85 -13.98
CA LEU A 209 1.01 -23.20 -12.55
C LEU A 209 -0.30 -23.03 -11.77
N LYS A 210 -0.34 -23.58 -10.56
CA LYS A 210 -1.41 -23.30 -9.62
C LYS A 210 -1.18 -21.94 -8.91
N PRO A 211 -2.23 -21.20 -8.53
CA PRO A 211 -2.08 -19.93 -7.79
C PRO A 211 -1.26 -20.06 -6.52
N ASP A 212 -1.40 -21.17 -5.78
CA ASP A 212 -0.63 -21.45 -4.57
C ASP A 212 0.88 -21.64 -4.86
N GLU A 213 1.22 -22.26 -5.99
CA GLU A 213 2.61 -22.43 -6.43
C GLU A 213 3.24 -21.09 -6.79
N VAL A 214 2.50 -20.23 -7.51
CA VAL A 214 2.94 -18.86 -7.83
C VAL A 214 3.13 -18.05 -6.55
N HIS A 215 2.22 -18.18 -5.59
CA HIS A 215 2.31 -17.52 -4.28
C HIS A 215 3.57 -17.96 -3.53
N GLN A 216 3.86 -19.26 -3.49
CA GLN A 216 5.06 -19.79 -2.82
C GLN A 216 6.34 -19.28 -3.50
N ILE A 217 6.43 -19.36 -4.84
CA ILE A 217 7.57 -18.85 -5.61
C ILE A 217 7.78 -17.36 -5.31
N ALA A 218 6.71 -16.57 -5.29
CA ALA A 218 6.78 -15.15 -4.99
C ALA A 218 7.31 -14.88 -3.57
N GLN A 219 6.83 -15.60 -2.56
CA GLN A 219 7.31 -15.47 -1.17
C GLN A 219 8.80 -15.82 -1.04
N ASP A 220 9.22 -16.93 -1.62
CA ASP A 220 10.62 -17.39 -1.56
C ASP A 220 11.55 -16.40 -2.27
N SER A 221 11.14 -15.93 -3.45
CA SER A 221 11.88 -14.91 -4.21
C SER A 221 12.05 -13.61 -3.42
N ILE A 222 11.01 -13.17 -2.72
CA ILE A 222 11.06 -11.97 -1.89
C ILE A 222 12.02 -12.13 -0.72
N GLN A 223 12.00 -13.27 -0.05
CA GLN A 223 12.93 -13.54 1.04
C GLN A 223 14.39 -13.54 0.54
N LYS A 224 14.62 -14.12 -0.64
CA LYS A 224 15.92 -14.15 -1.30
C LYS A 224 16.39 -12.72 -1.67
N ILE A 225 15.53 -11.92 -2.28
CA ILE A 225 15.81 -10.50 -2.59
C ILE A 225 16.20 -9.74 -1.31
N ARG A 226 15.46 -9.92 -0.21
CA ARG A 226 15.76 -9.28 1.08
C ARG A 226 17.14 -9.66 1.61
N LYS A 227 17.50 -10.94 1.50
CA LYS A 227 18.81 -11.43 1.94
C LYS A 227 19.91 -10.77 1.14
N LEU A 228 19.83 -10.81 -0.19
CA LEU A 228 20.81 -10.22 -1.11
C LEU A 228 21.01 -8.71 -0.90
N LEU A 229 19.92 -7.98 -0.67
CA LEU A 229 19.99 -6.55 -0.40
C LEU A 229 20.66 -6.23 0.94
N ARG A 230 20.45 -7.07 1.98
CA ARG A 230 21.14 -6.92 3.26
C ARG A 230 22.64 -7.19 3.11
N GLU A 231 23.01 -8.22 2.40
CA GLU A 231 24.42 -8.59 2.14
C GLU A 231 25.15 -7.47 1.40
N ARG A 232 24.61 -6.95 0.31
CA ARG A 232 25.15 -5.81 -0.42
C ARG A 232 25.24 -4.51 0.40
N ARG A 233 24.31 -4.32 1.34
CA ARG A 233 24.35 -3.16 2.23
C ARG A 233 25.49 -3.28 3.24
N MET A 234 25.73 -4.49 3.76
CA MET A 234 26.84 -4.77 4.67
C MET A 234 28.19 -4.61 3.98
N GLU A 235 28.33 -5.10 2.74
CA GLU A 235 29.53 -4.95 1.92
C GLU A 235 29.85 -3.48 1.63
N ARG A 236 28.86 -2.66 1.27
CA ARG A 236 29.02 -1.22 1.07
C ARG A 236 29.38 -0.47 2.36
N ALA A 237 28.88 -0.92 3.51
CA ALA A 237 29.25 -0.34 4.80
C ALA A 237 30.69 -0.70 5.16
N ALA A 238 31.12 -1.93 4.92
CA ALA A 238 32.49 -2.40 5.15
C ALA A 238 33.50 -1.72 4.21
N GLY A 239 33.16 -1.54 2.93
CA GLY A 239 34.02 -0.86 1.95
C GLY A 239 34.14 0.66 2.10
N ARG A 240 33.35 1.29 2.98
CA ARG A 240 33.49 2.73 3.35
C ARG A 240 34.36 2.95 4.59
N SER A 241 34.76 1.89 5.25
CA SER A 241 35.61 1.95 6.47
C SER A 241 37.06 1.55 6.19
N ALA A 242 37.41 1.29 4.93
CA ALA A 242 38.75 1.09 4.40
C ALA A 242 39.16 2.27 3.50
#